data_bdbbaf74eb9638612448d97e27f9b37f
#
_entry.id   bdbbaf74eb9638612448d97e27f9b37f
#
_cell.length_a   1.000
_cell.length_b   1.000
_cell.length_c   1.000
_cell.angle_alpha   90.00
_cell.angle_beta   90.00
_cell.angle_gamma   90.00
#
_symmetry.space_group_name_H-M   'P 1'
#
loop_
_entity.id
_entity.type
_entity.pdbx_description
1 polymer ?
#
loop_
_entity_poly.entity_id
_entity_poly.type
_entity_poly.pdbx_seq_one_letter_code
_entity_poly.pdbx_strand_id
1 'polypeptide(L)'
;MKQLLQIQAELKAPKNQFNSFGKYKYRNAEDILEALKPLLSKHGCTLTLSDDVKETMTGLIYVESVATICHEGDCVTVKAQAGIELNAKGMSIAQSFGSSSSYARKYALSGLFLLDDTKDADATNTHGKDSAPTREEKDKLIIQTEKLPEERRAKAVIAINKAETHDEFIKLKTALDGIKIN
;
A
#
# COMPACT_ATOMS: atom_id res chain seq x y z
N MET A 1 5.71 28.60 9.18
CA MET A 1 4.71 29.14 8.22
C MET A 1 3.30 28.87 8.76
N LYS A 2 2.54 29.94 9.13
CA LYS A 2 1.16 29.82 9.67
C LYS A 2 0.16 29.28 8.65
N GLN A 3 0.34 29.65 7.39
CA GLN A 3 -0.53 29.26 6.26
C GLN A 3 -0.52 27.75 6.03
N LEU A 4 0.64 27.11 6.15
CA LEU A 4 0.74 25.65 6.03
C LEU A 4 -0.12 24.95 7.10
N LEU A 5 -0.06 25.41 8.36
CA LEU A 5 -0.88 24.87 9.44
C LEU A 5 -2.39 25.00 9.13
N GLN A 6 -2.82 26.12 8.55
CA GLN A 6 -4.22 26.32 8.16
C GLN A 6 -4.63 25.39 7.02
N ILE A 7 -3.77 25.26 5.99
CA ILE A 7 -4.02 24.35 4.87
C ILE A 7 -4.06 22.88 5.35
N GLN A 8 -3.16 22.46 6.23
CA GLN A 8 -3.15 21.12 6.82
C GLN A 8 -4.46 20.82 7.59
N ALA A 9 -4.99 21.80 8.30
CA ALA A 9 -6.25 21.67 9.05
C ALA A 9 -7.50 21.62 8.14
N GLU A 10 -7.50 22.37 7.04
CA GLU A 10 -8.64 22.51 6.14
C GLU A 10 -8.68 21.45 5.04
N LEU A 11 -7.54 20.92 4.63
CA LEU A 11 -7.43 20.03 3.48
C LEU A 11 -8.23 18.74 3.68
N LYS A 12 -9.14 18.50 2.74
CA LYS A 12 -9.90 17.25 2.60
C LYS A 12 -9.62 16.66 1.22
N ALA A 13 -8.89 15.57 1.18
CA ALA A 13 -8.58 14.82 -0.03
C ALA A 13 -9.10 13.39 0.11
N PRO A 14 -10.39 13.14 -0.11
CA PRO A 14 -10.99 11.82 0.10
C PRO A 14 -10.42 10.78 -0.88
N LYS A 15 -10.44 9.50 -0.48
CA LYS A 15 -10.03 8.36 -1.32
C LYS A 15 -11.19 8.00 -2.26
N ASN A 16 -11.28 8.68 -3.41
CA ASN A 16 -12.36 8.51 -4.39
C ASN A 16 -12.02 7.50 -5.50
N GLN A 17 -10.75 7.17 -5.68
CA GLN A 17 -10.32 6.15 -6.62
C GLN A 17 -10.56 4.75 -6.06
N PHE A 18 -10.83 3.78 -6.93
CA PHE A 18 -11.03 2.39 -6.54
C PHE A 18 -10.08 1.46 -7.30
N ASN A 19 -9.25 0.73 -6.58
CA ASN A 19 -8.44 -0.34 -7.15
C ASN A 19 -9.26 -1.62 -7.18
N SER A 20 -9.66 -2.06 -8.38
CA SER A 20 -10.49 -3.27 -8.59
C SER A 20 -9.73 -4.55 -8.27
N PHE A 21 -8.42 -4.57 -8.45
CA PHE A 21 -7.56 -5.71 -8.15
C PHE A 21 -7.37 -5.89 -6.63
N GLY A 22 -6.95 -4.82 -5.94
CA GLY A 22 -6.73 -4.85 -4.49
C GLY A 22 -8.00 -4.61 -3.65
N LYS A 23 -9.15 -4.29 -4.30
CA LYS A 23 -10.46 -4.02 -3.66
C LYS A 23 -10.40 -2.94 -2.54
N TYR A 24 -9.59 -1.91 -2.74
CA TYR A 24 -9.49 -0.79 -1.80
C TYR A 24 -9.67 0.57 -2.49
N LYS A 25 -10.12 1.57 -1.70
CA LYS A 25 -10.19 2.95 -2.15
C LYS A 25 -8.84 3.64 -1.90
N TYR A 26 -8.39 4.45 -2.85
CA TYR A 26 -7.18 5.25 -2.75
C TYR A 26 -7.38 6.65 -3.33
N ARG A 27 -6.42 7.54 -3.14
CA ARG A 27 -6.29 8.82 -3.84
C ARG A 27 -4.96 8.82 -4.59
N ASN A 28 -4.92 9.49 -5.72
CA ASN A 28 -3.70 9.75 -6.48
C ASN A 28 -3.14 11.14 -6.17
N ALA A 29 -2.01 11.50 -6.77
CA ALA A 29 -1.40 12.81 -6.58
C ALA A 29 -2.30 13.93 -7.13
N GLU A 30 -3.00 13.68 -8.25
CA GLU A 30 -3.92 14.62 -8.89
C GLU A 30 -5.10 14.96 -7.98
N ASP A 31 -5.69 13.98 -7.29
CA ASP A 31 -6.78 14.22 -6.33
C ASP A 31 -6.35 15.17 -5.21
N ILE A 32 -5.10 15.04 -4.73
CA ILE A 32 -4.53 15.92 -3.70
C ILE A 32 -4.32 17.33 -4.27
N LEU A 33 -3.74 17.44 -5.46
CA LEU A 33 -3.47 18.72 -6.11
C LEU A 33 -4.76 19.50 -6.39
N GLU A 34 -5.82 18.83 -6.87
CA GLU A 34 -7.13 19.49 -7.09
C GLU A 34 -7.75 20.00 -5.79
N ALA A 35 -7.64 19.22 -4.69
CA ALA A 35 -8.12 19.65 -3.39
C ALA A 35 -7.30 20.82 -2.80
N LEU A 36 -6.00 20.90 -3.14
CA LEU A 36 -5.10 21.97 -2.67
C LEU A 36 -5.29 23.31 -3.38
N LYS A 37 -5.59 23.32 -4.68
CA LYS A 37 -5.67 24.56 -5.48
C LYS A 37 -6.52 25.66 -4.83
N PRO A 38 -7.77 25.43 -4.37
CA PRO A 38 -8.55 26.46 -3.71
C PRO A 38 -7.95 26.95 -2.40
N LEU A 39 -7.31 26.06 -1.63
CA LEU A 39 -6.68 26.41 -0.35
C LEU A 39 -5.40 27.22 -0.55
N LEU A 40 -4.58 26.86 -1.53
CA LEU A 40 -3.39 27.62 -1.90
C LEU A 40 -3.74 29.04 -2.30
N SER A 41 -4.78 29.20 -3.15
CA SER A 41 -5.28 30.51 -3.53
C SER A 41 -5.82 31.29 -2.33
N LYS A 42 -6.62 30.66 -1.47
CA LYS A 42 -7.20 31.28 -0.26
C LYS A 42 -6.13 31.81 0.70
N HIS A 43 -5.04 31.07 0.87
CA HIS A 43 -3.96 31.39 1.83
C HIS A 43 -2.77 32.10 1.20
N GLY A 44 -2.83 32.45 -0.10
CA GLY A 44 -1.77 33.13 -0.82
C GLY A 44 -0.46 32.36 -0.92
N CYS A 45 -0.54 31.03 -0.99
CA CYS A 45 0.61 30.15 -1.08
C CYS A 45 0.83 29.66 -2.52
N THR A 46 2.09 29.41 -2.87
CA THR A 46 2.49 28.69 -4.08
C THR A 46 2.97 27.28 -3.71
N LEU A 47 2.67 26.31 -4.55
CA LEU A 47 3.15 24.94 -4.43
C LEU A 47 3.86 24.55 -5.71
N THR A 48 5.08 24.02 -5.59
CA THR A 48 5.85 23.45 -6.70
C THR A 48 6.17 22.00 -6.43
N LEU A 49 6.16 21.21 -7.49
CA LEU A 49 6.62 19.82 -7.50
C LEU A 49 7.74 19.69 -8.53
N SER A 50 8.83 19.04 -8.14
CA SER A 50 9.88 18.62 -9.05
C SER A 50 10.26 17.19 -8.80
N ASP A 51 10.64 16.48 -9.86
CA ASP A 51 11.11 15.10 -9.78
C ASP A 51 12.55 15.01 -10.27
N ASP A 52 13.32 14.18 -9.59
CA ASP A 52 14.68 13.85 -9.95
C ASP A 52 14.87 12.33 -9.94
N VAL A 53 15.67 11.81 -10.86
CA VAL A 53 15.98 10.38 -10.93
C VAL A 53 17.33 10.15 -10.30
N LYS A 54 17.37 9.24 -9.34
CA LYS A 54 18.57 8.90 -8.58
C LYS A 54 18.84 7.42 -8.58
N GLU A 55 20.09 7.09 -8.33
CA GLU A 55 20.56 5.72 -8.19
C GLU A 55 21.28 5.57 -6.85
N THR A 56 21.01 4.47 -6.15
CA THR A 56 21.76 4.12 -4.94
C THR A 56 23.08 3.44 -5.29
N MET A 57 24.02 3.37 -4.34
CA MET A 57 25.28 2.63 -4.52
C MET A 57 25.08 1.13 -4.82
N THR A 58 23.90 0.59 -4.54
CA THR A 58 23.54 -0.80 -4.84
C THR A 58 22.82 -0.98 -6.18
N GLY A 59 22.73 0.10 -7.00
CA GLY A 59 22.09 0.05 -8.32
C GLY A 59 20.56 0.18 -8.32
N LEU A 60 19.93 0.48 -7.18
CA LEU A 60 18.48 0.75 -7.15
C LEU A 60 18.21 2.15 -7.72
N ILE A 61 17.39 2.22 -8.76
CA ILE A 61 16.96 3.46 -9.38
C ILE A 61 15.62 3.87 -8.78
N TYR A 62 15.47 5.16 -8.47
CA TYR A 62 14.25 5.70 -7.87
C TYR A 62 13.98 7.13 -8.33
N VAL A 63 12.72 7.54 -8.28
CA VAL A 63 12.29 8.94 -8.40
C VAL A 63 12.27 9.56 -7.02
N GLU A 64 12.93 10.69 -6.84
CA GLU A 64 12.76 11.58 -5.69
C GLU A 64 11.86 12.74 -6.12
N SER A 65 10.70 12.88 -5.49
CA SER A 65 9.84 14.06 -5.65
C SER A 65 10.03 15.02 -4.51
N VAL A 66 10.08 16.30 -4.85
CA VAL A 66 10.24 17.41 -3.91
C VAL A 66 8.98 18.28 -3.99
N ALA A 67 8.23 18.37 -2.89
CA ALA A 67 7.10 19.27 -2.75
C ALA A 67 7.51 20.48 -1.92
N THR A 68 7.39 21.67 -2.47
CA THR A 68 7.74 22.93 -1.77
C THR A 68 6.55 23.86 -1.78
N ILE A 69 6.08 24.27 -0.59
CA ILE A 69 5.09 25.32 -0.41
C ILE A 69 5.79 26.60 0.06
N CYS A 70 5.43 27.73 -0.55
CA CYS A 70 5.99 29.04 -0.19
C CYS A 70 4.87 30.08 0.04
N HIS A 71 5.13 31.00 0.98
CA HIS A 71 4.33 32.19 1.26
C HIS A 71 5.26 33.34 1.68
N GLU A 72 5.23 34.46 0.96
CA GLU A 72 6.03 35.67 1.24
C GLU A 72 7.53 35.42 1.51
N GLY A 73 8.10 34.48 0.76
CA GLY A 73 9.53 34.11 0.89
C GLY A 73 9.83 32.98 1.90
N ASP A 74 8.93 32.67 2.82
CA ASP A 74 9.06 31.49 3.68
C ASP A 74 8.66 30.24 2.92
N CYS A 75 9.53 29.23 2.90
CA CYS A 75 9.27 27.97 2.20
C CYS A 75 9.45 26.77 3.13
N VAL A 76 8.60 25.76 2.94
CA VAL A 76 8.71 24.45 3.58
C VAL A 76 8.77 23.37 2.50
N THR A 77 9.73 22.49 2.62
CA THR A 77 10.00 21.45 1.62
C THR A 77 9.94 20.07 2.24
N VAL A 78 9.28 19.14 1.58
CA VAL A 78 9.27 17.71 1.91
C VAL A 78 9.65 16.91 0.67
N LYS A 79 10.45 15.87 0.88
CA LYS A 79 10.89 14.94 -0.17
C LYS A 79 10.32 13.57 0.10
N ALA A 80 10.01 12.85 -0.98
CA ALA A 80 9.66 11.44 -0.90
C ALA A 80 10.18 10.70 -2.13
N GLN A 81 10.27 9.38 -2.01
CA GLN A 81 10.92 8.54 -3.00
C GLN A 81 10.01 7.38 -3.39
N ALA A 82 10.12 6.94 -4.64
CA ALA A 82 9.53 5.72 -5.14
C ALA A 82 10.50 5.00 -6.06
N GLY A 83 10.72 3.70 -5.83
CA GLY A 83 11.57 2.87 -6.67
C GLY A 83 11.03 2.74 -8.09
N ILE A 84 11.92 2.56 -9.06
CA ILE A 84 11.57 2.31 -10.46
C ILE A 84 11.81 0.83 -10.76
N GLU A 85 10.77 0.15 -11.24
CA GLU A 85 10.87 -1.21 -11.75
C GLU A 85 11.16 -1.16 -13.25
N LEU A 86 12.43 -1.39 -13.63
CA LEU A 86 12.87 -1.30 -15.02
C LEU A 86 12.37 -2.46 -15.89
N ASN A 87 12.07 -3.61 -15.28
CA ASN A 87 11.66 -4.83 -15.96
C ASN A 87 10.20 -5.18 -15.68
N ALA A 88 9.36 -4.20 -15.34
CA ALA A 88 7.94 -4.41 -15.07
C ALA A 88 7.24 -5.04 -16.28
N LYS A 89 6.66 -6.21 -16.07
CA LYS A 89 5.98 -6.97 -17.13
C LYS A 89 4.81 -6.18 -17.70
N GLY A 90 4.83 -5.93 -19.02
CA GLY A 90 3.74 -5.21 -19.70
C GLY A 90 3.80 -3.68 -19.59
N MET A 91 4.85 -3.11 -19.03
CA MET A 91 5.06 -1.66 -18.96
C MET A 91 6.30 -1.24 -19.74
N SER A 92 6.22 -0.12 -20.46
CA SER A 92 7.40 0.53 -21.01
C SER A 92 8.19 1.25 -19.92
N ILE A 93 9.48 1.53 -20.16
CA ILE A 93 10.29 2.30 -19.22
C ILE A 93 9.64 3.64 -18.88
N ALA A 94 9.09 4.35 -19.88
CA ALA A 94 8.39 5.61 -19.66
C ALA A 94 7.17 5.48 -18.74
N GLN A 95 6.41 4.39 -18.85
CA GLN A 95 5.29 4.10 -17.94
C GLN A 95 5.77 3.78 -16.52
N SER A 96 6.87 3.05 -16.38
CA SER A 96 7.47 2.74 -15.07
C SER A 96 7.92 4.02 -14.37
N PHE A 97 8.60 4.94 -15.08
CA PHE A 97 8.96 6.25 -14.56
C PHE A 97 7.72 7.07 -14.16
N GLY A 98 6.71 7.17 -15.04
CA GLY A 98 5.49 7.92 -14.75
C GLY A 98 4.74 7.41 -13.54
N SER A 99 4.67 6.08 -13.38
CA SER A 99 4.08 5.44 -12.20
C SER A 99 4.86 5.81 -10.93
N SER A 100 6.19 5.65 -10.94
CA SER A 100 7.04 5.97 -9.78
C SER A 100 7.00 7.46 -9.43
N SER A 101 6.95 8.36 -10.42
CA SER A 101 6.74 9.80 -10.22
C SER A 101 5.42 10.09 -9.51
N SER A 102 4.30 9.50 -9.97
CA SER A 102 3.00 9.63 -9.31
C SER A 102 3.02 9.19 -7.85
N TYR A 103 3.67 8.07 -7.54
CA TYR A 103 3.82 7.60 -6.15
C TYR A 103 4.69 8.52 -5.31
N ALA A 104 5.86 8.93 -5.81
CA ALA A 104 6.77 9.83 -5.09
C ALA A 104 6.10 11.18 -4.80
N ARG A 105 5.40 11.77 -5.77
CA ARG A 105 4.61 13.01 -5.60
C ARG A 105 3.52 12.85 -4.55
N LYS A 106 2.76 11.76 -4.61
CA LYS A 106 1.71 11.48 -3.61
C LYS A 106 2.29 11.42 -2.20
N TYR A 107 3.41 10.74 -2.01
CA TYR A 107 4.05 10.63 -0.70
C TYR A 107 4.63 11.96 -0.22
N ALA A 108 5.26 12.75 -1.10
CA ALA A 108 5.76 14.08 -0.76
C ALA A 108 4.61 15.03 -0.33
N LEU A 109 3.51 15.04 -1.07
CA LEU A 109 2.30 15.80 -0.73
C LEU A 109 1.67 15.30 0.57
N SER A 110 1.55 14.01 0.76
CA SER A 110 1.00 13.43 2.00
C SER A 110 1.84 13.81 3.22
N GLY A 111 3.15 13.78 3.12
CA GLY A 111 4.04 14.22 4.20
C GLY A 111 3.96 15.72 4.47
N LEU A 112 3.91 16.56 3.41
CA LEU A 112 3.85 18.02 3.55
C LEU A 112 2.52 18.50 4.17
N PHE A 113 1.41 17.87 3.78
CA PHE A 113 0.07 18.27 4.22
C PHE A 113 -0.55 17.36 5.29
N LEU A 114 0.23 16.46 5.87
CA LEU A 114 -0.19 15.52 6.92
C LEU A 114 -1.45 14.72 6.54
N LEU A 115 -1.52 14.30 5.28
CA LEU A 115 -2.60 13.44 4.82
C LEU A 115 -2.35 12.02 5.28
N ASP A 116 -3.30 11.53 6.08
CA ASP A 116 -3.26 10.16 6.55
C ASP A 116 -3.65 9.18 5.43
N ASP A 117 -2.71 8.36 5.01
CA ASP A 117 -2.94 7.25 4.09
C ASP A 117 -3.22 5.94 4.85
N THR A 118 -3.65 6.06 6.12
CA THR A 118 -3.88 4.89 6.98
C THR A 118 -4.89 3.88 6.42
N LYS A 119 -4.47 3.13 5.45
CA LYS A 119 -4.36 1.67 5.61
C LYS A 119 -2.88 1.40 5.39
N ASP A 120 -2.24 1.11 6.49
CA ASP A 120 -0.87 0.66 6.54
C ASP A 120 -0.67 -0.38 5.43
N ALA A 121 0.27 -0.15 4.52
CA ALA A 121 0.58 -1.15 3.49
C ALA A 121 0.92 -2.49 4.15
N ASP A 122 1.44 -2.46 5.37
CA ASP A 122 1.69 -3.65 6.19
C ASP A 122 0.41 -4.32 6.68
N ALA A 123 -0.68 -3.59 6.91
CA ALA A 123 -1.98 -4.17 7.27
C ALA A 123 -2.67 -4.86 6.09
N THR A 124 -2.27 -4.57 4.85
CA THR A 124 -2.75 -5.20 3.62
C THR A 124 -1.66 -5.97 2.87
N ASN A 125 -0.48 -6.12 3.48
CA ASN A 125 0.60 -6.88 2.90
C ASN A 125 0.22 -8.37 2.84
N THR A 126 -0.29 -8.76 1.68
CA THR A 126 -0.58 -10.16 1.33
C THR A 126 0.64 -10.86 0.75
N HIS A 127 1.85 -10.26 0.85
CA HIS A 127 3.09 -10.94 0.53
C HIS A 127 3.25 -12.15 1.45
N GLY A 128 2.96 -13.31 0.90
CA GLY A 128 2.91 -14.58 1.62
C GLY A 128 1.60 -15.35 1.45
N LYS A 129 0.51 -14.72 0.94
CA LYS A 129 -0.75 -15.46 0.69
C LYS A 129 -0.71 -16.34 -0.56
N ASP A 130 0.21 -16.07 -1.50
CA ASP A 130 0.49 -16.94 -2.64
C ASP A 130 1.63 -17.94 -2.37
N SER A 131 2.27 -17.88 -1.20
CA SER A 131 3.22 -18.90 -0.78
C SER A 131 2.47 -20.15 -0.30
N ALA A 132 2.96 -21.31 -0.70
CA ALA A 132 2.43 -22.56 -0.14
C ALA A 132 2.55 -22.56 1.39
N PRO A 133 1.55 -23.07 2.11
CA PRO A 133 1.62 -23.17 3.57
C PRO A 133 2.85 -23.97 3.99
N THR A 134 3.56 -23.47 4.99
CA THR A 134 4.78 -24.13 5.50
C THR A 134 4.44 -25.47 6.15
N ARG A 135 5.43 -26.36 6.19
CA ARG A 135 5.26 -27.66 6.85
C ARG A 135 4.84 -27.51 8.32
N GLU A 136 5.40 -26.53 9.01
CA GLU A 136 5.07 -26.25 10.42
C GLU A 136 3.61 -25.79 10.61
N GLU A 137 3.09 -24.98 9.69
CA GLU A 137 1.68 -24.57 9.70
C GLU A 137 0.75 -25.74 9.42
N LYS A 138 1.09 -26.59 8.46
CA LYS A 138 0.34 -27.82 8.17
C LYS A 138 0.33 -28.77 9.37
N ASP A 139 1.46 -29.00 10.02
CA ASP A 139 1.58 -29.87 11.19
C ASP A 139 0.74 -29.36 12.37
N LYS A 140 0.76 -28.05 12.63
CA LYS A 140 -0.11 -27.43 13.66
C LYS A 140 -1.59 -27.62 13.37
N LEU A 141 -2.02 -27.53 12.11
CA LEU A 141 -3.42 -27.73 11.73
C LEU A 141 -3.82 -29.20 11.77
N ILE A 142 -2.90 -30.12 11.45
CA ILE A 142 -3.11 -31.57 11.56
C ILE A 142 -3.36 -31.99 13.01
N ILE A 143 -2.62 -31.42 13.98
CA ILE A 143 -2.85 -31.66 15.42
C ILE A 143 -4.29 -31.26 15.82
N GLN A 144 -4.83 -30.18 15.27
CA GLN A 144 -6.21 -29.77 15.55
C GLN A 144 -7.24 -30.78 15.04
N THR A 145 -6.92 -31.57 14.02
CA THR A 145 -7.81 -32.64 13.51
C THR A 145 -7.98 -33.82 14.45
N GLU A 146 -7.13 -33.95 15.49
CA GLU A 146 -7.24 -35.03 16.49
C GLU A 146 -8.58 -35.05 17.25
N LYS A 147 -9.27 -33.93 17.26
CA LYS A 147 -10.60 -33.78 17.87
C LYS A 147 -11.72 -34.31 16.98
N LEU A 148 -11.45 -34.70 15.75
CA LEU A 148 -12.44 -35.18 14.79
C LEU A 148 -12.58 -36.71 14.83
N PRO A 149 -13.78 -37.24 14.48
CA PRO A 149 -13.95 -38.67 14.23
C PRO A 149 -12.97 -39.16 13.16
N GLU A 150 -12.50 -40.40 13.30
CA GLU A 150 -11.38 -40.97 12.52
C GLU A 150 -11.56 -40.83 10.99
N GLU A 151 -12.78 -41.07 10.48
CA GLU A 151 -13.08 -40.93 9.05
C GLU A 151 -12.96 -39.50 8.55
N ARG A 152 -13.39 -38.50 9.35
CA ARG A 152 -13.27 -37.06 9.01
C ARG A 152 -11.83 -36.57 9.17
N ARG A 153 -11.12 -37.07 10.17
CA ARG A 153 -9.72 -36.78 10.40
C ARG A 153 -8.86 -37.17 9.20
N ALA A 154 -9.01 -38.40 8.68
CA ALA A 154 -8.25 -38.87 7.53
C ALA A 154 -8.46 -37.97 6.31
N LYS A 155 -9.71 -37.56 6.00
CA LYS A 155 -10.03 -36.65 4.90
C LYS A 155 -9.43 -35.25 5.13
N ALA A 156 -9.48 -34.72 6.33
CA ALA A 156 -8.92 -33.41 6.68
C ALA A 156 -7.38 -33.39 6.54
N VAL A 157 -6.68 -34.40 7.04
CA VAL A 157 -5.22 -34.53 6.93
C VAL A 157 -4.78 -34.57 5.45
N ILE A 158 -5.50 -35.32 4.61
CA ILE A 158 -5.20 -35.39 3.17
C ILE A 158 -5.39 -34.00 2.52
N ALA A 159 -6.48 -33.30 2.85
CA ALA A 159 -6.75 -31.96 2.31
C ALA A 159 -5.71 -30.94 2.75
N ILE A 160 -5.28 -30.94 4.01
CA ILE A 160 -4.24 -30.04 4.54
C ILE A 160 -2.89 -30.28 3.84
N ASN A 161 -2.52 -31.55 3.65
CA ASN A 161 -1.27 -31.87 2.97
C ASN A 161 -1.27 -31.49 1.48
N LYS A 162 -2.43 -31.56 0.80
CA LYS A 162 -2.61 -31.17 -0.60
C LYS A 162 -2.72 -29.67 -0.83
N ALA A 163 -2.94 -28.86 0.21
CA ALA A 163 -3.06 -27.39 0.05
C ALA A 163 -1.77 -26.82 -0.54
N GLU A 164 -1.87 -26.25 -1.74
CA GLU A 164 -0.77 -25.65 -2.50
C GLU A 164 -0.71 -24.13 -2.30
N THR A 165 -1.83 -23.52 -1.89
CA THR A 165 -1.93 -22.07 -1.65
C THR A 165 -2.33 -21.78 -0.21
N HIS A 166 -1.93 -20.61 0.30
CA HIS A 166 -2.31 -20.18 1.66
C HIS A 166 -3.84 -19.92 1.77
N ASP A 167 -4.50 -19.54 0.69
CA ASP A 167 -5.96 -19.35 0.64
C ASP A 167 -6.72 -20.68 0.82
N GLU A 168 -6.25 -21.76 0.23
CA GLU A 168 -6.80 -23.12 0.44
C GLU A 168 -6.59 -23.55 1.89
N PHE A 169 -5.42 -23.30 2.45
CA PHE A 169 -5.08 -23.62 3.82
C PHE A 169 -5.95 -22.86 4.83
N ILE A 170 -6.20 -21.56 4.63
CA ILE A 170 -7.08 -20.75 5.48
C ILE A 170 -8.52 -21.25 5.43
N LYS A 171 -9.03 -21.64 4.25
CA LYS A 171 -10.38 -22.22 4.12
C LYS A 171 -10.50 -23.50 4.93
N LEU A 172 -9.51 -24.37 4.90
CA LEU A 172 -9.47 -25.61 5.67
C LEU A 172 -9.41 -25.32 7.18
N LYS A 173 -8.60 -24.36 7.60
CA LYS A 173 -8.51 -23.91 9.00
C LYS A 173 -9.85 -23.37 9.51
N THR A 174 -10.48 -22.48 8.75
CA THR A 174 -11.78 -21.89 9.11
C THR A 174 -12.87 -22.95 9.20
N ALA A 175 -12.86 -23.94 8.31
CA ALA A 175 -13.80 -25.05 8.37
C ALA A 175 -13.60 -25.93 9.59
N LEU A 176 -12.36 -26.16 10.03
CA LEU A 176 -12.04 -26.91 11.26
C LEU A 176 -12.43 -26.15 12.53
N ASP A 177 -12.15 -24.83 12.56
CA ASP A 177 -12.51 -23.96 13.72
C ASP A 177 -14.03 -23.82 13.88
N GLY A 178 -14.81 -23.96 12.80
CA GLY A 178 -16.27 -23.90 12.79
C GLY A 178 -16.97 -25.20 13.25
N ILE A 179 -16.25 -26.29 13.42
CA ILE A 179 -16.83 -27.56 13.89
C ILE A 179 -17.04 -27.51 15.39
N LYS A 180 -18.30 -27.26 15.80
CA LYS A 180 -18.70 -27.45 17.22
C LYS A 180 -18.60 -28.93 17.55
N ILE A 181 -17.74 -29.27 18.49
CA ILE A 181 -17.66 -30.61 19.09
C ILE A 181 -18.79 -30.69 20.08
N ASN A 182 -19.83 -31.48 19.77
CA ASN A 182 -20.85 -31.87 20.73
C ASN A 182 -20.33 -33.00 21.61
#